data_bcf82fd135822d8022e06a074de8ef9d
#
_entry.id   bcf82fd135822d8022e06a074de8ef9d
#
_cell.length_a   1.000
_cell.length_b   1.000
_cell.length_c   1.000
_cell.angle_alpha   90.00
_cell.angle_beta   90.00
_cell.angle_gamma   90.00
#
_symmetry.space_group_name_H-M   'P 1'
#
loop_
_entity.id
_entity.type
_entity.pdbx_description
1 polymer ?
#
loop_
_entity_poly.entity_id
_entity_poly.type
_entity_poly.pdbx_seq_one_letter_code
_entity_poly.pdbx_strand_id
1 'polypeptide(L)'
;DALEAKLRAEHPRAFEHGVHLIVAQGADGALIVGDSHHYDHLPGPFAPAEAESEILDEYARAMGRAPPPVLERWTGVYAVAGDRTYLVDAPQAGVRLVIVTSGTGASTGFGIAERVIGDLFGQTAEARA
;
A
#
# COMPACT_ATOMS: atom_id res chain seq x y z
N ASP A 1 13.05 6.89 16.47
CA ASP A 1 12.90 8.18 17.15
C ASP A 1 12.01 8.04 18.40
N ALA A 2 11.82 9.13 19.19
CA ALA A 2 11.07 9.08 20.45
C ALA A 2 9.57 8.75 20.22
N LEU A 3 8.97 9.27 19.15
CA LEU A 3 7.58 8.98 18.79
C LEU A 3 7.40 7.51 18.42
N GLU A 4 8.27 6.99 17.60
CA GLU A 4 8.25 5.58 17.21
C GLU A 4 8.39 4.65 18.43
N ALA A 5 9.33 4.94 19.33
CA ALA A 5 9.51 4.15 20.55
C ALA A 5 8.24 4.16 21.42
N LYS A 6 7.59 5.31 21.55
CA LYS A 6 6.31 5.44 22.27
C LYS A 6 5.21 4.61 21.60
N LEU A 7 5.02 4.76 20.30
CA LEU A 7 3.98 4.04 19.55
C LEU A 7 4.20 2.53 19.59
N ARG A 8 5.44 2.05 19.48
CA ARG A 8 5.75 0.61 19.63
C ARG A 8 5.42 0.08 21.01
N ALA A 9 5.58 0.90 22.06
CA ALA A 9 5.21 0.51 23.41
C ALA A 9 3.70 0.51 23.66
N GLU A 10 2.97 1.46 23.06
CA GLU A 10 1.53 1.61 23.24
C GLU A 10 0.71 0.69 22.32
N HIS A 11 1.21 0.39 21.10
CA HIS A 11 0.53 -0.39 20.06
C HIS A 11 1.43 -1.50 19.46
N PRO A 12 1.98 -2.41 20.29
CA PRO A 12 2.97 -3.40 19.81
C PRO A 12 2.42 -4.31 18.71
N ARG A 13 1.15 -4.71 18.79
CA ARG A 13 0.52 -5.58 17.77
C ARG A 13 0.28 -4.87 16.45
N ALA A 14 -0.06 -3.59 16.46
CA ALA A 14 -0.18 -2.80 15.25
C ALA A 14 1.15 -2.75 14.47
N PHE A 15 2.27 -2.62 15.19
CA PHE A 15 3.61 -2.68 14.59
C PHE A 15 3.99 -4.08 14.12
N GLU A 16 3.63 -5.13 14.87
CA GLU A 16 3.89 -6.53 14.52
C GLU A 16 3.23 -6.91 13.20
N HIS A 17 1.99 -6.48 13.00
CA HIS A 17 1.22 -6.76 11.80
C HIS A 17 1.33 -5.66 10.72
N GLY A 18 2.14 -4.63 10.95
CA GLY A 18 2.29 -3.51 10.01
C GLY A 18 0.95 -2.83 9.68
N VAL A 19 0.14 -2.57 10.71
CA VAL A 19 -1.18 -1.96 10.54
C VAL A 19 -1.06 -0.49 10.19
N HIS A 20 -1.67 -0.10 9.06
CA HIS A 20 -1.88 1.28 8.66
C HIS A 20 -3.38 1.52 8.51
N LEU A 21 -3.99 2.22 9.47
CA LEU A 21 -5.42 2.42 9.42
C LEU A 21 -5.81 3.39 8.31
N ILE A 22 -6.50 2.88 7.31
CA ILE A 22 -7.20 3.65 6.28
C ILE A 22 -8.68 3.33 6.38
N VAL A 23 -9.53 4.35 6.40
CA VAL A 23 -10.98 4.19 6.38
C VAL A 23 -11.53 5.01 5.21
N ALA A 24 -12.12 4.34 4.23
CA ALA A 24 -12.73 4.98 3.07
C ALA A 24 -14.17 4.51 2.90
N GLN A 25 -15.08 5.40 2.51
CA GLN A 25 -16.48 5.06 2.27
C GLN A 25 -16.75 4.92 0.78
N GLY A 26 -17.34 3.79 0.39
CA GLY A 26 -17.83 3.56 -0.95
C GLY A 26 -19.15 4.30 -1.25
N ALA A 27 -19.53 4.36 -2.52
CA ALA A 27 -20.77 5.00 -2.96
C ALA A 27 -22.04 4.28 -2.43
N ASP A 28 -21.93 3.02 -2.12
CA ASP A 28 -22.98 2.18 -1.51
C ASP A 28 -23.08 2.33 0.02
N GLY A 29 -22.21 3.15 0.61
CA GLY A 29 -22.12 3.37 2.05
C GLY A 29 -21.28 2.35 2.81
N ALA A 30 -20.77 1.29 2.16
CA ALA A 30 -19.84 0.36 2.77
C ALA A 30 -18.52 1.03 3.13
N LEU A 31 -17.88 0.58 4.20
CA LEU A 31 -16.56 1.07 4.59
C LEU A 31 -15.49 0.07 4.16
N ILE A 32 -14.46 0.55 3.51
CA ILE A 32 -13.19 -0.15 3.33
C ILE A 32 -12.31 0.23 4.50
N VAL A 33 -11.92 -0.75 5.28
CA VAL A 33 -11.11 -0.57 6.49
C VAL A 33 -9.88 -1.47 6.39
N GLY A 34 -8.74 -0.95 6.49
CA GLY A 34 -7.49 -1.69 6.40
C GLY A 34 -6.32 -0.74 6.60
N ASP A 35 -5.16 -1.27 6.44
CA ASP A 35 -4.73 -2.61 6.07
C ASP A 35 -3.60 -3.08 6.99
N SER A 36 -3.13 -4.29 6.79
CA SER A 36 -1.93 -4.83 7.43
C SER A 36 -0.91 -5.27 6.39
N HIS A 37 0.37 -5.23 6.73
CA HIS A 37 1.47 -5.53 5.80
C HIS A 37 2.34 -6.66 6.34
N HIS A 38 2.46 -7.72 5.58
CA HIS A 38 3.35 -8.84 5.85
C HIS A 38 4.29 -9.04 4.67
N TYR A 39 5.58 -9.16 4.94
CA TYR A 39 6.62 -9.26 3.91
C TYR A 39 7.15 -10.69 3.86
N ASP A 40 6.96 -11.36 2.74
CA ASP A 40 7.46 -12.70 2.48
C ASP A 40 7.79 -12.87 1.00
N HIS A 41 8.67 -13.82 0.68
CA HIS A 41 8.96 -14.23 -0.70
C HIS A 41 7.81 -15.06 -1.30
N LEU A 42 7.07 -15.77 -0.47
CA LEU A 42 5.93 -16.61 -0.86
C LEU A 42 4.77 -16.36 0.12
N PRO A 43 4.07 -15.22 -0.02
CA PRO A 43 2.97 -14.91 0.87
C PRO A 43 1.86 -15.95 0.77
N GLY A 44 1.35 -16.38 1.92
CA GLY A 44 0.20 -17.26 2.01
C GLY A 44 -1.10 -16.57 1.52
N PRO A 45 -2.12 -17.34 1.14
CA PRO A 45 -3.39 -16.78 0.67
C PRO A 45 -4.28 -16.26 1.82
N PHE A 46 -3.88 -16.47 3.07
CA PHE A 46 -4.68 -16.12 4.24
C PHE A 46 -3.97 -15.08 5.10
N ALA A 47 -4.73 -14.06 5.53
CA ALA A 47 -4.27 -13.11 6.53
C ALA A 47 -4.42 -13.72 7.94
N PRO A 48 -3.51 -13.39 8.89
CA PRO A 48 -3.68 -13.76 10.30
C PRO A 48 -4.94 -13.14 10.90
N ALA A 49 -5.70 -13.90 11.69
CA ALA A 49 -6.91 -13.39 12.37
C ALA A 49 -6.57 -12.27 13.36
N GLU A 50 -5.39 -12.32 13.95
CA GLU A 50 -4.87 -11.30 14.87
C GLU A 50 -4.68 -9.95 14.17
N ALA A 51 -4.27 -9.94 12.90
CA ALA A 51 -4.15 -8.72 12.11
C ALA A 51 -5.52 -8.05 11.87
N GLU A 52 -6.55 -8.84 11.54
CA GLU A 52 -7.92 -8.33 11.41
C GLU A 52 -8.40 -7.73 12.73
N SER A 53 -8.22 -8.44 13.83
CA SER A 53 -8.62 -7.96 15.17
C SER A 53 -7.97 -6.62 15.48
N GLU A 54 -6.66 -6.48 15.20
CA GLU A 54 -5.93 -5.23 15.46
C GLU A 54 -6.42 -4.08 14.57
N ILE A 55 -6.72 -4.33 13.29
CA ILE A 55 -7.29 -3.31 12.39
C ILE A 55 -8.64 -2.81 12.91
N LEU A 56 -9.50 -3.72 13.36
CA LEU A 56 -10.83 -3.36 13.90
C LEU A 56 -10.72 -2.64 15.23
N ASP A 57 -9.75 -3.00 16.08
CA ASP A 57 -9.47 -2.31 17.33
C ASP A 57 -8.94 -0.88 17.06
N GLU A 58 -8.04 -0.70 16.07
CA GLU A 58 -7.58 0.63 15.64
C GLU A 58 -8.74 1.46 15.08
N TYR A 59 -9.63 0.84 14.29
CA TYR A 59 -10.84 1.51 13.82
C TYR A 59 -11.68 2.01 15.01
N ALA A 60 -11.93 1.17 15.99
CA ALA A 60 -12.74 1.53 17.15
C ALA A 60 -12.10 2.69 17.95
N ARG A 61 -10.78 2.67 18.10
CA ARG A 61 -10.03 3.75 18.75
C ARG A 61 -10.13 5.08 17.99
N ALA A 62 -9.90 5.03 16.67
CA ALA A 62 -9.89 6.23 15.84
C ALA A 62 -11.28 6.84 15.64
N MET A 63 -12.30 5.99 15.46
CA MET A 63 -13.67 6.43 15.18
C MET A 63 -14.51 6.64 16.44
N GLY A 64 -14.04 6.23 17.62
CA GLY A 64 -14.77 6.32 18.89
C GLY A 64 -16.02 5.45 18.95
N ARG A 65 -16.12 4.42 18.11
CA ARG A 65 -17.27 3.51 18.04
C ARG A 65 -16.86 2.13 17.55
N ALA A 66 -17.65 1.12 17.90
CA ALA A 66 -17.43 -0.23 17.38
C ALA A 66 -17.52 -0.28 15.85
N PRO A 67 -16.71 -1.12 15.18
CA PRO A 67 -16.81 -1.34 13.74
C PRO A 67 -18.16 -1.96 13.38
N PRO A 68 -18.73 -1.63 12.20
CA PRO A 68 -19.88 -2.34 11.68
C PRO A 68 -19.53 -3.81 11.37
N PRO A 69 -20.52 -4.68 11.11
CA PRO A 69 -20.25 -6.06 10.69
C PRO A 69 -19.35 -6.12 9.46
N VAL A 70 -18.36 -7.01 9.48
CA VAL A 70 -17.49 -7.27 8.33
C VAL A 70 -18.27 -8.04 7.27
N LEU A 71 -18.35 -7.50 6.07
CA LEU A 71 -19.05 -8.10 4.94
C LEU A 71 -18.12 -8.98 4.10
N GLU A 72 -16.92 -8.48 3.83
CA GLU A 72 -15.93 -9.14 2.96
C GLU A 72 -14.53 -8.99 3.51
N ARG A 73 -13.64 -9.89 3.12
CA ARG A 73 -12.20 -9.87 3.41
C ARG A 73 -11.43 -10.20 2.15
N TRP A 74 -10.34 -9.50 1.93
CA TRP A 74 -9.43 -9.81 0.82
C TRP A 74 -7.99 -9.51 1.18
N THR A 75 -7.09 -10.10 0.44
CA THR A 75 -5.65 -9.82 0.48
C THR A 75 -5.17 -9.44 -0.90
N GLY A 76 -4.16 -8.58 -0.97
CA GLY A 76 -3.46 -8.24 -2.19
C GLY A 76 -1.97 -8.58 -2.04
N VAL A 77 -1.33 -8.98 -3.14
CA VAL A 77 0.11 -9.23 -3.18
C VAL A 77 0.74 -8.31 -4.20
N TYR A 78 1.77 -7.60 -3.80
CA TYR A 78 2.51 -6.71 -4.68
C TYR A 78 4.00 -6.69 -4.35
N ALA A 79 4.81 -6.25 -5.31
CA ALA A 79 6.26 -6.20 -5.15
C ALA A 79 6.67 -5.08 -4.18
N VAL A 80 7.63 -5.39 -3.31
CA VAL A 80 8.25 -4.42 -2.40
C VAL A 80 9.77 -4.47 -2.55
N ALA A 81 10.41 -3.31 -2.54
CA ALA A 81 11.86 -3.18 -2.48
C ALA A 81 12.24 -2.16 -1.41
N GLY A 82 13.29 -2.47 -0.63
CA GLY A 82 13.76 -1.58 0.44
C GLY A 82 14.65 -0.43 -0.04
N ASP A 83 15.12 -0.48 -1.29
CA ASP A 83 16.11 0.45 -1.85
C ASP A 83 15.54 1.39 -2.93
N ARG A 84 14.31 1.15 -3.39
CA ARG A 84 13.68 1.94 -4.46
C ARG A 84 12.17 1.95 -4.37
N THR A 85 11.55 3.02 -4.85
CA THR A 85 10.09 3.17 -4.86
C THR A 85 9.45 2.59 -6.12
N TYR A 86 10.18 2.49 -7.20
CA TYR A 86 9.78 1.81 -8.43
C TYR A 86 11.01 1.38 -9.23
N LEU A 87 10.83 0.38 -10.08
CA LEU A 87 11.81 -0.12 -11.03
C LEU A 87 11.34 0.24 -12.44
N VAL A 88 12.28 0.71 -13.27
CA VAL A 88 12.11 0.77 -14.73
C VAL A 88 13.25 -0.01 -15.36
N ASP A 89 12.92 -0.94 -16.23
CA ASP A 89 13.88 -1.71 -17.01
C ASP A 89 13.52 -1.68 -18.50
N ALA A 90 14.53 -1.86 -19.34
CA ALA A 90 14.44 -1.87 -20.80
C ALA A 90 15.04 -3.17 -21.36
N PRO A 91 14.34 -4.32 -21.19
CA PRO A 91 14.89 -5.62 -21.53
C PRO A 91 15.19 -5.77 -23.03
N GLN A 92 14.53 -4.98 -23.88
CA GLN A 92 14.78 -4.90 -25.31
C GLN A 92 14.32 -3.55 -25.89
N ALA A 93 14.74 -3.26 -27.12
CA ALA A 93 14.32 -2.04 -27.82
C ALA A 93 12.78 -1.99 -27.93
N GLY A 94 12.20 -0.81 -27.65
CA GLY A 94 10.75 -0.60 -27.72
C GLY A 94 9.94 -1.18 -26.56
N VAL A 95 10.59 -1.81 -25.56
CA VAL A 95 9.92 -2.36 -24.38
C VAL A 95 10.39 -1.67 -23.11
N ARG A 96 9.44 -1.41 -22.21
CA ARG A 96 9.72 -0.96 -20.84
C ARG A 96 8.96 -1.84 -19.86
N LEU A 97 9.67 -2.32 -18.84
CA LEU A 97 9.10 -2.98 -17.68
C LEU A 97 9.05 -1.98 -16.53
N VAL A 98 7.88 -1.77 -15.96
CA VAL A 98 7.70 -0.86 -14.82
C VAL A 98 7.05 -1.61 -13.68
N ILE A 99 7.69 -1.58 -12.51
CA ILE A 99 7.17 -2.19 -11.28
C ILE A 99 7.22 -1.14 -10.17
N VAL A 100 6.08 -0.80 -9.61
CA VAL A 100 6.03 0.03 -8.39
C VAL A 100 6.28 -0.87 -7.18
N THR A 101 7.27 -0.51 -6.36
CA THR A 101 7.75 -1.33 -5.25
C THR A 101 7.56 -0.68 -3.87
N SER A 102 6.72 0.36 -3.81
CA SER A 102 6.48 1.17 -2.60
C SER A 102 5.02 1.18 -2.15
N GLY A 103 4.13 0.42 -2.82
CA GLY A 103 2.69 0.49 -2.54
C GLY A 103 2.00 1.77 -3.03
N THR A 104 2.72 2.72 -3.65
CA THR A 104 2.19 4.04 -4.03
C THR A 104 1.68 4.12 -5.48
N GLY A 105 1.49 2.99 -6.15
CA GLY A 105 1.13 2.94 -7.57
C GLY A 105 -0.13 3.71 -7.94
N ALA A 106 -1.16 3.68 -7.08
CA ALA A 106 -2.41 4.39 -7.32
C ALA A 106 -2.23 5.92 -7.41
N SER A 107 -1.33 6.49 -6.59
CA SER A 107 -1.08 7.93 -6.54
C SER A 107 0.03 8.39 -7.49
N THR A 108 0.97 7.53 -7.86
CA THR A 108 2.17 7.91 -8.64
C THR A 108 2.16 7.35 -10.07
N GLY A 109 1.28 6.40 -10.37
CA GLY A 109 1.29 5.65 -11.63
C GLY A 109 1.20 6.52 -12.88
N PHE A 110 0.36 7.57 -12.87
CA PHE A 110 0.25 8.48 -14.02
C PHE A 110 1.53 9.24 -14.30
N GLY A 111 2.20 9.78 -13.25
CA GLY A 111 3.47 10.50 -13.44
C GLY A 111 4.61 9.57 -13.86
N ILE A 112 4.66 8.34 -13.34
CA ILE A 112 5.61 7.32 -13.79
C ILE A 112 5.36 6.96 -15.25
N ALA A 113 4.09 6.74 -15.64
CA ALA A 113 3.72 6.40 -17.01
C ALA A 113 4.09 7.53 -17.99
N GLU A 114 3.79 8.79 -17.66
CA GLU A 114 4.14 9.94 -18.49
C GLU A 114 5.64 9.99 -18.75
N ARG A 115 6.46 9.83 -17.71
CA ARG A 115 7.93 9.82 -17.83
C ARG A 115 8.42 8.66 -18.70
N VAL A 116 7.96 7.44 -18.40
CA VAL A 116 8.45 6.23 -19.10
C VAL A 116 8.03 6.20 -20.56
N ILE A 117 6.83 6.65 -20.88
CA ILE A 117 6.33 6.77 -22.26
C ILE A 117 7.08 7.91 -22.98
N GLY A 118 7.31 9.03 -22.31
CA GLY A 118 8.11 10.12 -22.86
C GLY A 118 9.53 9.65 -23.25
N ASP A 119 10.21 8.94 -22.36
CA ASP A 119 11.53 8.35 -22.62
C ASP A 119 11.50 7.32 -23.76
N LEU A 120 10.44 6.50 -23.84
CA LEU A 120 10.29 5.47 -24.86
C LEU A 120 10.14 6.06 -26.27
N PHE A 121 9.44 7.20 -26.39
CA PHE A 121 9.18 7.87 -27.67
C PHE A 121 10.05 9.11 -27.91
N GLY A 122 11.09 9.33 -27.11
CA GLY A 122 12.03 10.45 -27.25
C GLY A 122 11.41 11.83 -26.96
N GLN A 123 10.29 11.86 -26.23
CA GLN A 123 9.69 13.12 -25.77
C GLN A 123 10.30 13.47 -24.41
N THR A 124 11.38 14.26 -24.42
CA THR A 124 11.94 14.79 -23.18
C THR A 124 11.02 15.84 -22.58
N ALA A 125 11.01 15.94 -21.23
CA ALA A 125 10.17 16.89 -20.47
C ALA A 125 10.39 18.39 -20.83
N GLU A 126 11.43 18.70 -21.60
CA GLU A 126 11.77 20.05 -22.06
C GLU A 126 10.85 20.60 -23.16
N ALA A 127 9.97 19.79 -23.76
CA ALA A 127 9.06 20.23 -24.83
C ALA A 127 7.74 20.85 -24.33
N ARG A 128 7.59 21.07 -23.02
CA ARG A 128 6.39 21.63 -22.38
C ARG A 128 6.65 22.91 -21.58
N ALA A 129 7.45 23.83 -22.15
CA ALA A 129 7.59 25.19 -21.64
C ALA A 129 6.72 26.18 -22.45
#